data_f946d92139e3bcfa64fa324e107beeab
#
_entry.id   f946d92139e3bcfa64fa324e107beeab
#
_cell.length_a   1.000
_cell.length_b   1.000
_cell.length_c   1.000
_cell.angle_alpha   90.00
_cell.angle_beta   90.00
_cell.angle_gamma   90.00
#
_symmetry.space_group_name_H-M   'P 1'
#
loop_
_entity.id
_entity.type
_entity.pdbx_description
1 polymer ?
#
loop_
_entity_poly.entity_id
_entity_poly.type
_entity_poly.pdbx_seq_one_letter_code
_entity_poly.pdbx_strand_id
1 'polypeptide(L)'
;NNDLISDFNENSNLTPDYEEPFLRHYVDPPEFLFGVDMNNNTVVDRFENDEEADYPYKRGHRGYNMYTGAEIYPGINITFGRNREWLIAGEERAKMNFLLVSAEQDLARYGRFEAFYMLKSVKDNIPDNLLQWVQRPGSIGGLQPLDDPQITQDALVNQAFLGHKLARGNLTFINKLRLDHYKQRANEGDASSNFNDSGFIGVISKADYPLPVRNNITFIPRWKGIWRKRTQPRPAQLELNDMSQIFSLSAVFPVLTRSRVEIGVESIIYRNAEDIPDPLPPEYVDDFVGKVFTTQYTNRVQYQGYSITSNIGFQINDINFGNLKDLDVSNTIAFIELFAGMEQDRLGGRPAERRGWGF
;
A
#
# COMPACT_ATOMS: atom_id res chain seq x y z
N ASN A 1 -5.83 4.65 10.68
CA ASN A 1 -5.42 3.79 11.79
C ASN A 1 -4.17 2.94 11.48
N ASN A 2 -3.55 3.03 10.35
CA ASN A 2 -2.27 2.41 9.98
C ASN A 2 -2.19 0.87 10.09
N ASP A 3 -3.31 0.19 10.00
CA ASP A 3 -3.34 -1.27 10.03
C ASP A 3 -3.10 -1.91 8.65
N LEU A 4 -2.66 -1.13 7.66
CA LEU A 4 -2.51 -1.50 6.25
C LEU A 4 -3.83 -1.83 5.55
N ILE A 5 -4.93 -1.69 6.23
CA ILE A 5 -6.28 -1.71 5.67
C ILE A 5 -6.67 -0.24 5.50
N SER A 6 -7.38 0.08 4.43
CA SER A 6 -7.88 1.44 4.28
C SER A 6 -8.78 1.82 5.46
N ASP A 7 -8.60 3.02 6.00
CA ASP A 7 -9.49 3.56 7.04
C ASP A 7 -10.95 3.70 6.57
N PHE A 8 -11.20 3.46 5.31
CA PHE A 8 -12.51 3.49 4.69
C PHE A 8 -13.08 2.09 4.41
N ASN A 9 -12.53 1.03 5.02
CA ASN A 9 -13.12 -0.30 4.94
C ASN A 9 -14.43 -0.34 5.75
N GLU A 10 -15.47 0.26 5.19
CA GLU A 10 -16.76 0.45 5.85
C GLU A 10 -17.71 -0.74 5.64
N ASN A 11 -17.44 -1.55 4.64
CA ASN A 11 -18.17 -2.80 4.45
C ASN A 11 -17.42 -3.97 5.10
N SER A 12 -18.09 -4.99 5.51
CA SER A 12 -17.53 -6.09 6.29
C SER A 12 -16.82 -7.14 5.43
N ASN A 13 -16.09 -6.75 4.39
CA ASN A 13 -15.34 -7.70 3.58
C ASN A 13 -13.83 -7.67 3.89
N LEU A 14 -13.05 -8.58 3.28
CA LEU A 14 -11.60 -8.64 3.44
C LEU A 14 -10.86 -7.74 2.46
N THR A 15 -11.58 -7.09 1.54
CA THR A 15 -11.05 -6.22 0.53
C THR A 15 -11.15 -4.78 1.04
N PRO A 16 -10.07 -4.01 1.06
CA PRO A 16 -10.13 -2.62 1.46
C PRO A 16 -11.08 -1.81 0.58
N ASP A 17 -11.84 -0.87 1.15
CA ASP A 17 -12.82 -0.03 0.43
C ASP A 17 -12.22 0.76 -0.71
N TYR A 18 -10.95 1.04 -0.65
CA TYR A 18 -10.25 1.67 -1.74
C TYR A 18 -10.13 0.75 -2.99
N GLU A 19 -10.46 -0.50 -2.90
CA GLU A 19 -10.66 -1.40 -4.04
C GLU A 19 -12.10 -1.39 -4.54
N GLU A 20 -13.00 -0.68 -3.88
CA GLU A 20 -14.43 -0.63 -4.19
C GLU A 20 -14.89 0.79 -4.49
N PRO A 21 -15.81 0.92 -5.41
CA PRO A 21 -16.38 -0.08 -6.34
C PRO A 21 -15.55 -0.29 -7.61
N PHE A 22 -14.52 0.52 -7.88
CA PHE A 22 -13.79 0.51 -9.14
C PHE A 22 -12.28 0.40 -8.99
N LEU A 23 -11.73 -0.14 -7.95
CA LEU A 23 -10.59 0.57 -7.38
C LEU A 23 -9.28 -0.15 -7.42
N ARG A 24 -9.22 -1.36 -7.91
CA ARG A 24 -7.95 -2.09 -8.03
C ARG A 24 -6.91 -1.38 -8.87
N HIS A 25 -7.36 -0.55 -9.81
CA HIS A 25 -6.47 0.29 -10.58
C HIS A 25 -5.72 1.31 -9.68
N TYR A 26 -6.39 1.93 -8.73
CA TYR A 26 -5.81 2.99 -7.89
C TYR A 26 -4.96 2.47 -6.74
N VAL A 27 -5.24 1.26 -6.29
CA VAL A 27 -4.61 0.66 -5.13
C VAL A 27 -3.33 -0.04 -5.53
N ASP A 28 -2.27 0.25 -4.81
CA ASP A 28 -1.01 -0.45 -4.96
C ASP A 28 -0.81 -1.41 -3.79
N PRO A 29 -0.28 -2.62 -4.04
CA PRO A 29 0.05 -3.53 -2.96
C PRO A 29 0.93 -2.86 -1.89
N PRO A 30 0.74 -3.23 -0.60
CA PRO A 30 1.46 -2.60 0.52
C PRO A 30 2.98 -2.62 0.35
N GLU A 31 3.51 -3.61 -0.31
CA GLU A 31 4.95 -3.73 -0.59
C GLU A 31 5.52 -2.55 -1.38
N PHE A 32 4.69 -1.78 -2.08
CA PHE A 32 5.11 -0.58 -2.81
C PHE A 32 5.00 0.71 -1.99
N LEU A 33 4.57 0.62 -0.75
CA LEU A 33 4.69 1.72 0.19
C LEU A 33 6.17 1.85 0.56
N PHE A 34 6.70 3.05 0.45
CA PHE A 34 8.08 3.34 0.79
C PHE A 34 8.14 4.50 1.76
N GLY A 35 9.15 4.49 2.61
CA GLY A 35 9.35 5.50 3.64
C GLY A 35 10.32 5.01 4.71
N VAL A 36 10.37 5.76 5.79
CA VAL A 36 11.15 5.42 6.95
C VAL A 36 10.39 4.38 7.76
N ASP A 37 11.10 3.35 8.17
CA ASP A 37 10.69 2.28 9.09
C ASP A 37 11.81 2.18 10.13
N MET A 38 11.62 2.80 11.27
CA MET A 38 12.66 2.97 12.29
C MET A 38 12.65 1.87 13.33
N ASN A 39 11.49 1.27 13.58
CA ASN A 39 11.35 0.14 14.49
C ASN A 39 11.62 -1.22 13.83
N ASN A 40 11.88 -1.22 12.50
CA ASN A 40 12.23 -2.38 11.68
C ASN A 40 11.18 -3.49 11.64
N ASN A 41 9.91 -3.13 11.69
CA ASN A 41 8.79 -4.06 11.61
C ASN A 41 8.21 -4.21 10.19
N THR A 42 8.88 -3.66 9.17
CA THR A 42 8.52 -3.63 7.75
C THR A 42 7.32 -2.76 7.39
N VAL A 43 6.60 -2.24 8.37
CA VAL A 43 5.59 -1.21 8.16
C VAL A 43 6.27 0.16 8.16
N VAL A 44 5.93 1.00 7.22
CA VAL A 44 6.47 2.37 7.17
C VAL A 44 5.83 3.19 8.27
N ASP A 45 6.63 3.86 9.12
CA ASP A 45 6.20 4.56 10.35
C ASP A 45 4.93 5.42 10.18
N ARG A 46 4.80 6.09 9.05
CA ARG A 46 3.62 6.94 8.75
C ARG A 46 2.30 6.18 8.53
N PHE A 47 2.36 4.85 8.45
CA PHE A 47 1.20 3.96 8.27
C PHE A 47 1.01 3.04 9.48
N GLU A 48 1.77 3.25 10.55
CA GLU A 48 1.55 2.55 11.81
C GLU A 48 0.32 3.08 12.56
N ASN A 49 -0.17 2.29 13.49
CA ASN A 49 -1.41 2.60 14.21
C ASN A 49 -1.27 3.83 15.11
N ASP A 50 -2.15 4.80 14.92
CA ASP A 50 -2.17 6.06 15.68
C ASP A 50 -2.63 5.90 17.14
N GLU A 51 -3.12 4.74 17.55
CA GLU A 51 -3.50 4.49 18.93
C GLU A 51 -2.28 4.35 19.87
N GLU A 52 -1.12 4.04 19.31
CA GLU A 52 0.15 4.01 20.02
C GLU A 52 1.00 5.22 19.64
N ALA A 53 1.91 5.60 20.51
CA ALA A 53 2.84 6.68 20.21
C ALA A 53 3.65 6.31 18.96
N ASP A 54 3.60 7.20 17.96
CA ASP A 54 4.42 7.08 16.78
C ASP A 54 5.88 6.93 17.15
N TYR A 55 6.59 6.31 16.22
CA TYR A 55 8.02 6.18 16.34
C TYR A 55 8.68 7.46 16.93
N PRO A 56 9.73 7.32 17.77
CA PRO A 56 10.45 6.07 18.03
C PRO A 56 10.03 5.35 19.31
N TYR A 57 9.04 5.80 20.03
CA TYR A 57 8.79 5.34 21.40
C TYR A 57 7.39 4.77 21.59
N LYS A 58 7.32 3.45 21.70
CA LYS A 58 6.13 2.74 22.15
C LYS A 58 6.07 2.70 23.68
N ARG A 59 4.93 2.31 24.25
CA ARG A 59 4.79 2.09 25.70
C ARG A 59 5.79 1.05 26.18
N GLY A 60 6.46 1.30 27.32
CA GLY A 60 7.46 0.39 27.87
C GLY A 60 8.81 0.44 27.18
N HIS A 61 9.02 1.34 26.26
CA HIS A 61 10.26 1.54 25.52
C HIS A 61 10.96 2.84 25.96
N ARG A 62 12.26 2.88 25.80
CA ARG A 62 13.09 4.08 25.93
C ARG A 62 14.14 4.07 24.83
N GLY A 63 14.55 5.24 24.38
CA GLY A 63 15.56 5.29 23.33
C GLY A 63 15.93 6.69 22.90
N TYR A 64 16.64 6.78 21.80
CA TYR A 64 16.91 8.03 21.11
C TYR A 64 17.09 7.80 19.61
N ASN A 65 16.69 8.80 18.84
CA ASN A 65 16.97 8.90 17.43
C ASN A 65 17.77 10.18 17.16
N MET A 66 18.93 10.04 16.51
CA MET A 66 19.77 11.18 16.11
C MET A 66 20.05 11.07 14.63
N TYR A 67 19.82 12.14 13.91
CA TYR A 67 20.12 12.20 12.48
C TYR A 67 20.64 13.59 12.10
N THR A 68 21.36 13.62 11.00
CA THR A 68 21.81 14.83 10.34
C THR A 68 21.70 14.65 8.83
N GLY A 69 21.31 15.69 8.14
CA GLY A 69 21.16 15.63 6.69
C GLY A 69 21.33 16.99 6.05
N ALA A 70 21.46 16.96 4.75
CA ALA A 70 21.55 18.14 3.93
C ALA A 70 20.92 17.91 2.55
N GLU A 71 20.35 18.95 2.01
CA GLU A 71 20.00 19.03 0.60
C GLU A 71 21.28 19.34 -0.20
N ILE A 72 21.75 18.34 -0.96
CA ILE A 72 22.99 18.45 -1.75
C ILE A 72 22.77 19.05 -3.14
N TYR A 73 21.55 18.96 -3.62
CA TYR A 73 21.05 19.53 -4.86
C TYR A 73 19.55 19.78 -4.71
N PRO A 74 18.96 20.82 -5.37
CA PRO A 74 17.53 21.06 -5.27
C PRO A 74 16.69 19.78 -5.50
N GLY A 75 15.96 19.38 -4.46
CA GLY A 75 15.15 18.16 -4.44
C GLY A 75 15.94 16.86 -4.22
N ILE A 76 17.23 16.90 -3.84
CA ILE A 76 18.01 15.71 -3.48
C ILE A 76 18.55 15.87 -2.06
N ASN A 77 18.09 15.02 -1.15
CA ASN A 77 18.45 15.04 0.26
C ASN A 77 19.24 13.79 0.62
N ILE A 78 20.24 13.96 1.46
CA ILE A 78 20.99 12.86 2.09
C ILE A 78 20.88 13.03 3.60
N THR A 79 20.53 11.95 4.30
CA THR A 79 20.42 11.91 5.76
C THR A 79 21.17 10.71 6.31
N PHE A 80 21.95 10.93 7.37
CA PHE A 80 22.60 9.89 8.15
C PHE A 80 22.00 9.89 9.53
N GLY A 81 21.69 8.73 10.06
CA GLY A 81 21.10 8.64 11.37
C GLY A 81 21.48 7.39 12.15
N ARG A 82 21.17 7.47 13.41
CA ARG A 82 21.36 6.40 14.38
C ARG A 82 20.17 6.33 15.31
N ASN A 83 19.58 5.14 15.39
CA ASN A 83 18.52 4.82 16.34
C ASN A 83 19.02 3.84 17.40
N ARG A 84 18.54 3.99 18.62
CA ARG A 84 18.74 3.08 19.75
C ARG A 84 17.46 3.01 20.56
N GLU A 85 17.03 1.80 20.84
CA GLU A 85 15.82 1.54 21.60
C GLU A 85 16.06 0.40 22.58
N TRP A 86 15.42 0.43 23.74
CA TRP A 86 15.47 -0.56 24.80
C TRP A 86 14.09 -0.76 25.42
N LEU A 87 13.73 -1.99 25.73
CA LEU A 87 12.62 -2.26 26.63
C LEU A 87 12.94 -1.81 28.05
N ILE A 88 11.97 -1.20 28.74
CA ILE A 88 12.13 -0.77 30.13
C ILE A 88 12.11 -1.97 31.07
N ALA A 89 11.29 -2.98 30.76
CA ALA A 89 11.05 -4.15 31.56
C ALA A 89 11.83 -5.40 31.09
N GLY A 90 12.73 -5.26 30.10
CA GLY A 90 13.46 -6.36 29.48
C GLY A 90 14.92 -6.01 29.19
N GLU A 91 15.64 -6.97 28.62
CA GLU A 91 17.01 -6.78 28.13
C GLU A 91 17.08 -6.56 26.62
N GLU A 92 15.93 -6.62 25.96
CA GLU A 92 15.77 -6.49 24.53
C GLU A 92 16.12 -5.08 24.09
N ARG A 93 16.74 -4.97 22.94
CA ARG A 93 17.25 -3.70 22.40
C ARG A 93 17.31 -3.72 20.88
N ALA A 94 16.99 -2.58 20.29
CA ALA A 94 17.19 -2.32 18.88
C ALA A 94 18.32 -1.31 18.66
N LYS A 95 19.11 -1.56 17.63
CA LYS A 95 20.19 -0.69 17.18
C LYS A 95 20.14 -0.59 15.67
N MET A 96 20.04 0.63 15.18
CA MET A 96 20.07 0.90 13.75
C MET A 96 21.03 2.06 13.46
N ASN A 97 21.81 1.95 12.39
CA ASN A 97 22.45 3.09 11.74
C ASN A 97 21.99 3.10 10.30
N PHE A 98 21.66 4.25 9.77
CA PHE A 98 21.11 4.35 8.43
C PHE A 98 21.70 5.50 7.62
N LEU A 99 21.70 5.30 6.31
CA LEU A 99 21.87 6.29 5.26
C LEU A 99 20.57 6.33 4.47
N LEU A 100 19.97 7.51 4.35
CA LEU A 100 18.79 7.76 3.54
C LEU A 100 19.13 8.76 2.45
N VAL A 101 18.80 8.42 1.22
CA VAL A 101 18.84 9.33 0.07
C VAL A 101 17.43 9.44 -0.49
N SER A 102 16.91 10.65 -0.62
CA SER A 102 15.66 10.91 -1.29
C SER A 102 15.83 11.94 -2.39
N ALA A 103 15.17 11.73 -3.51
CA ALA A 103 15.20 12.63 -4.64
C ALA A 103 13.82 12.83 -5.22
N GLU A 104 13.48 14.07 -5.54
CA GLU A 104 12.28 14.45 -6.25
C GLU A 104 12.65 15.47 -7.33
N GLN A 105 12.35 15.14 -8.58
CA GLN A 105 12.70 15.97 -9.73
C GLN A 105 11.52 16.05 -10.70
N ASP A 106 11.13 17.27 -11.05
CA ASP A 106 10.16 17.51 -12.12
C ASP A 106 10.89 17.93 -13.38
N LEU A 107 10.90 17.03 -14.37
CA LEU A 107 11.53 17.23 -15.66
C LEU A 107 10.45 17.50 -16.70
N ALA A 108 10.21 18.76 -17.02
CA ALA A 108 9.08 19.27 -17.82
C ALA A 108 8.67 18.40 -19.04
N ARG A 109 9.62 17.75 -19.70
CA ARG A 109 9.38 16.87 -20.85
C ARG A 109 9.19 15.41 -20.49
N TYR A 110 9.82 14.96 -19.40
CA TYR A 110 9.90 13.55 -19.01
C TYR A 110 9.02 13.21 -17.81
N GLY A 111 8.37 14.23 -17.21
CA GLY A 111 7.53 14.06 -16.04
C GLY A 111 8.27 14.12 -14.72
N ARG A 112 7.59 13.74 -13.65
CA ARG A 112 8.08 13.77 -12.28
C ARG A 112 8.70 12.42 -11.92
N PHE A 113 9.88 12.48 -11.32
CA PHE A 113 10.62 11.36 -10.78
C PHE A 113 10.73 11.49 -9.27
N GLU A 114 10.54 10.38 -8.59
CA GLU A 114 10.73 10.24 -7.14
C GLU A 114 11.67 9.06 -6.92
N ALA A 115 12.70 9.23 -6.12
CA ALA A 115 13.61 8.15 -5.76
C ALA A 115 13.83 8.15 -4.24
N PHE A 116 13.90 6.97 -3.69
CA PHE A 116 14.21 6.73 -2.28
C PHE A 116 15.20 5.58 -2.20
N TYR A 117 16.25 5.77 -1.42
CA TYR A 117 17.20 4.71 -1.12
C TYR A 117 17.55 4.75 0.36
N MET A 118 17.41 3.63 1.02
CA MET A 118 17.74 3.46 2.43
C MET A 118 18.67 2.28 2.60
N LEU A 119 19.84 2.53 3.17
CA LEU A 119 20.78 1.53 3.62
C LEU A 119 20.79 1.55 5.14
N LYS A 120 20.38 0.46 5.78
CA LYS A 120 20.40 0.37 7.24
C LYS A 120 21.12 -0.89 7.73
N SER A 121 21.93 -0.71 8.79
CA SER A 121 22.54 -1.80 9.54
C SER A 121 21.76 -1.94 10.83
N VAL A 122 21.03 -3.03 10.97
CA VAL A 122 20.10 -3.29 12.06
C VAL A 122 20.66 -4.39 12.95
N LYS A 123 20.48 -4.26 14.26
CA LYS A 123 20.56 -5.33 15.22
C LYS A 123 19.42 -5.15 16.21
N ASP A 124 18.40 -5.99 16.09
CA ASP A 124 17.14 -5.87 16.80
C ASP A 124 16.68 -7.22 17.33
N ASN A 125 16.43 -7.27 18.65
CA ASN A 125 15.84 -8.42 19.31
C ASN A 125 14.57 -8.06 20.10
N ILE A 126 14.02 -6.86 19.86
CA ILE A 126 12.71 -6.49 20.38
C ILE A 126 11.66 -7.23 19.54
N PRO A 127 10.75 -7.99 20.18
CA PRO A 127 9.70 -8.69 19.46
C PRO A 127 8.76 -7.72 18.74
N ASP A 128 8.49 -7.98 17.48
CA ASP A 128 7.48 -7.24 16.72
C ASP A 128 6.09 -7.73 17.10
N ASN A 129 5.26 -6.81 17.52
CA ASN A 129 3.85 -7.05 17.81
C ASN A 129 2.98 -6.45 16.69
N LEU A 130 3.27 -6.80 15.45
CA LEU A 130 2.45 -6.39 14.33
C LEU A 130 1.06 -7.01 14.46
N LEU A 131 0.04 -6.18 14.46
CA LEU A 131 -1.34 -6.58 14.49
C LEU A 131 -2.04 -6.05 13.24
N GLN A 132 -2.76 -6.92 12.55
CA GLN A 132 -3.65 -6.50 11.48
C GLN A 132 -5.09 -6.76 11.86
N TRP A 133 -5.97 -5.88 11.44
CA TRP A 133 -7.40 -6.10 11.54
C TRP A 133 -7.84 -7.08 10.46
N VAL A 134 -8.40 -8.21 10.86
CA VAL A 134 -8.94 -9.21 9.96
C VAL A 134 -10.44 -9.33 10.19
N GLN A 135 -11.22 -9.03 9.16
CA GLN A 135 -12.66 -9.17 9.20
C GLN A 135 -13.10 -10.15 8.11
N ARG A 136 -13.61 -11.29 8.53
CA ARG A 136 -14.18 -12.27 7.61
C ARG A 136 -15.62 -11.88 7.28
N PRO A 137 -16.13 -12.18 6.07
CA PRO A 137 -17.52 -11.94 5.73
C PRO A 137 -18.47 -12.49 6.80
N GLY A 138 -19.38 -11.65 7.32
CA GLY A 138 -20.31 -12.01 8.38
C GLY A 138 -19.75 -12.05 9.81
N SER A 139 -18.53 -11.59 10.05
CA SER A 139 -17.90 -11.49 11.37
C SER A 139 -17.71 -10.03 11.81
N ILE A 140 -17.53 -9.83 13.12
CA ILE A 140 -17.25 -8.49 13.68
C ILE A 140 -15.81 -8.04 13.37
N GLY A 141 -14.94 -8.96 12.92
CA GLY A 141 -13.52 -8.73 12.76
C GLY A 141 -12.75 -8.77 14.09
N GLY A 142 -11.43 -8.67 14.02
CA GLY A 142 -10.54 -8.66 15.19
C GLY A 142 -9.08 -8.48 14.79
N LEU A 143 -8.29 -7.98 15.74
CA LEU A 143 -6.84 -7.89 15.58
C LEU A 143 -6.22 -9.29 15.62
N GLN A 144 -5.40 -9.61 14.63
CA GLN A 144 -4.64 -10.85 14.56
C GLN A 144 -3.15 -10.53 14.41
N PRO A 145 -2.25 -11.34 15.01
CA PRO A 145 -0.83 -11.18 14.78
C PRO A 145 -0.50 -11.33 13.30
N LEU A 146 0.33 -10.42 12.80
CA LEU A 146 0.90 -10.49 11.47
C LEU A 146 2.36 -10.94 11.58
N ASP A 147 2.73 -12.01 10.90
CA ASP A 147 4.12 -12.41 10.80
C ASP A 147 4.89 -11.39 9.95
N ASP A 148 6.04 -10.97 10.50
CA ASP A 148 6.95 -10.10 9.74
C ASP A 148 7.47 -10.83 8.49
N PRO A 149 7.18 -10.34 7.28
CA PRO A 149 7.62 -10.97 6.04
C PRO A 149 9.12 -10.82 5.81
N GLN A 150 9.77 -9.85 6.46
CA GLN A 150 11.17 -9.48 6.20
C GLN A 150 11.91 -9.23 7.52
N ILE A 151 12.34 -10.29 8.18
CA ILE A 151 12.96 -10.22 9.52
C ILE A 151 14.29 -9.47 9.48
N THR A 152 14.50 -8.57 10.43
CA THR A 152 15.69 -7.70 10.54
C THR A 152 16.45 -7.82 11.85
N GLN A 153 16.47 -8.98 12.50
CA GLN A 153 17.09 -9.18 13.83
C GLN A 153 18.59 -8.81 13.87
N ASP A 154 19.38 -9.28 12.91
CA ASP A 154 20.75 -8.80 12.66
C ASP A 154 20.98 -8.80 11.14
N ALA A 155 20.76 -7.67 10.53
CA ALA A 155 20.74 -7.59 9.09
C ALA A 155 21.39 -6.31 8.54
N LEU A 156 21.86 -6.40 7.30
CA LEU A 156 22.12 -5.23 6.43
C LEU A 156 20.98 -5.13 5.44
N VAL A 157 20.21 -4.05 5.53
CA VAL A 157 19.01 -3.83 4.74
C VAL A 157 19.28 -2.77 3.69
N ASN A 158 18.95 -3.08 2.43
CA ASN A 158 18.95 -2.16 1.32
C ASN A 158 17.53 -2.06 0.79
N GLN A 159 17.00 -0.85 0.72
CA GLN A 159 15.67 -0.58 0.18
C GLN A 159 15.78 0.52 -0.87
N ALA A 160 15.26 0.29 -2.04
CA ALA A 160 15.24 1.27 -3.12
C ALA A 160 13.85 1.37 -3.73
N PHE A 161 13.41 2.57 -4.00
CA PHE A 161 12.17 2.87 -4.69
C PHE A 161 12.43 3.90 -5.78
N LEU A 162 11.81 3.69 -6.93
CA LEU A 162 11.80 4.65 -8.04
C LEU A 162 10.37 4.80 -8.55
N GLY A 163 9.83 6.01 -8.44
CA GLY A 163 8.55 6.42 -9.00
C GLY A 163 8.76 7.32 -10.21
N HIS A 164 7.91 7.15 -11.21
CA HIS A 164 7.86 8.00 -12.38
C HIS A 164 6.42 8.30 -12.76
N LYS A 165 6.08 9.55 -12.96
CA LYS A 165 4.75 10.00 -13.40
C LYS A 165 4.89 10.91 -14.60
N LEU A 166 4.34 10.48 -15.73
CA LEU A 166 4.26 11.27 -16.97
C LEU A 166 2.80 11.63 -17.25
N ALA A 167 2.52 12.91 -17.45
CA ALA A 167 1.24 13.39 -17.93
C ALA A 167 1.44 14.06 -19.29
N ARG A 168 0.75 13.57 -20.34
CA ARG A 168 0.84 14.13 -21.69
C ARG A 168 -0.55 14.18 -22.34
N GLY A 169 -1.10 15.39 -22.46
CA GLY A 169 -2.50 15.55 -22.83
C GLY A 169 -3.41 14.86 -21.82
N ASN A 170 -4.28 13.98 -22.30
CA ASN A 170 -5.18 13.20 -21.43
C ASN A 170 -4.53 11.93 -20.87
N LEU A 171 -3.35 11.54 -21.37
CA LEU A 171 -2.67 10.33 -20.90
C LEU A 171 -1.91 10.62 -19.62
N THR A 172 -2.18 9.86 -18.59
CA THR A 172 -1.32 9.75 -17.38
C THR A 172 -0.71 8.36 -17.33
N PHE A 173 0.61 8.31 -17.19
CA PHE A 173 1.36 7.07 -17.07
C PHE A 173 2.20 7.12 -15.80
N ILE A 174 2.09 6.07 -14.96
CA ILE A 174 2.77 5.96 -13.69
C ILE A 174 3.51 4.63 -13.65
N ASN A 175 4.80 4.68 -13.30
CA ASN A 175 5.62 3.51 -13.06
C ASN A 175 6.20 3.57 -11.66
N LYS A 176 6.29 2.42 -11.02
CA LYS A 176 6.93 2.25 -9.72
C LYS A 176 7.82 1.01 -9.77
N LEU A 177 9.01 1.12 -9.26
CA LEU A 177 9.94 0.02 -9.03
C LEU A 177 10.31 0.00 -7.55
N ARG A 178 10.24 -1.16 -6.93
CA ARG A 178 10.69 -1.40 -5.56
C ARG A 178 11.71 -2.53 -5.56
N LEU A 179 12.80 -2.34 -4.82
CA LEU A 179 13.86 -3.32 -4.60
C LEU A 179 14.22 -3.32 -3.12
N ASP A 180 14.07 -4.46 -2.47
CA ASP A 180 14.52 -4.64 -1.08
C ASP A 180 15.43 -5.86 -1.01
N HIS A 181 16.50 -5.75 -0.22
CA HIS A 181 17.41 -6.85 0.04
C HIS A 181 17.83 -6.82 1.52
N TYR A 182 17.56 -7.91 2.20
CA TYR A 182 17.83 -8.14 3.61
C TYR A 182 18.93 -9.21 3.72
N LYS A 183 20.17 -8.75 3.90
CA LYS A 183 21.30 -9.65 4.10
C LYS A 183 21.41 -9.97 5.59
N GLN A 184 21.06 -11.18 5.95
CA GLN A 184 21.15 -11.67 7.33
C GLN A 184 22.61 -11.86 7.73
N ARG A 185 22.93 -11.54 8.99
CA ARG A 185 24.25 -11.77 9.55
C ARG A 185 24.16 -12.97 10.49
N ALA A 186 25.10 -13.90 10.37
CA ALA A 186 25.15 -15.06 11.25
C ALA A 186 25.27 -14.60 12.71
N ASN A 187 24.30 -14.94 13.54
CA ASN A 187 24.45 -14.82 14.99
C ASN A 187 25.31 -15.99 15.47
N GLU A 188 26.54 -15.74 15.92
CA GLU A 188 27.31 -16.70 16.63
C GLU A 188 26.60 -16.99 17.98
N GLY A 189 25.82 -18.06 18.05
CA GLY A 189 25.31 -18.59 19.31
C GLY A 189 23.86 -19.05 19.37
N ASP A 190 23.01 -18.78 18.42
CA ASP A 190 21.60 -19.19 18.46
C ASP A 190 21.18 -19.95 17.21
N ALA A 191 21.17 -21.29 17.31
CA ALA A 191 20.78 -22.16 16.18
C ALA A 191 19.29 -22.05 15.82
N SER A 192 18.48 -21.35 16.62
CA SER A 192 17.05 -21.14 16.38
C SER A 192 16.72 -19.96 15.45
N SER A 193 17.71 -19.15 15.09
CA SER A 193 17.55 -17.92 14.31
C SER A 193 18.35 -17.90 13.00
N ASN A 194 18.51 -19.03 12.35
CA ASN A 194 19.10 -19.07 11.01
C ASN A 194 18.07 -18.62 9.97
N PHE A 195 18.03 -17.31 9.73
CA PHE A 195 17.26 -16.77 8.63
C PHE A 195 18.11 -16.72 7.35
N ASN A 196 17.48 -17.00 6.21
CA ASN A 196 18.10 -16.83 4.91
C ASN A 196 18.11 -15.34 4.50
N ASP A 197 19.00 -14.99 3.61
CA ASP A 197 18.90 -13.71 2.92
C ASP A 197 17.56 -13.66 2.19
N SER A 198 16.88 -12.53 2.29
CA SER A 198 15.58 -12.37 1.68
C SER A 198 15.52 -11.07 0.88
N GLY A 199 14.56 -10.97 0.00
CA GLY A 199 14.43 -9.79 -0.84
C GLY A 199 13.09 -9.69 -1.53
N PHE A 200 12.82 -8.49 -2.00
CA PHE A 200 11.66 -8.17 -2.80
C PHE A 200 12.07 -7.39 -4.04
N ILE A 201 11.49 -7.72 -5.17
CA ILE A 201 11.50 -6.91 -6.37
C ILE A 201 10.09 -6.81 -6.92
N GLY A 202 9.65 -5.61 -7.25
CA GLY A 202 8.33 -5.41 -7.83
C GLY A 202 8.27 -4.22 -8.77
N VAL A 203 7.41 -4.32 -9.74
CA VAL A 203 7.13 -3.28 -10.74
C VAL A 203 5.64 -3.07 -10.84
N ILE A 204 5.21 -1.82 -10.81
CA ILE A 204 3.85 -1.40 -11.17
C ILE A 204 3.93 -0.43 -12.33
N SER A 205 3.09 -0.64 -13.33
CA SER A 205 2.86 0.31 -14.40
C SER A 205 1.36 0.56 -14.54
N LYS A 206 0.96 1.83 -14.62
CA LYS A 206 -0.44 2.25 -14.76
C LYS A 206 -0.59 3.23 -15.91
N ALA A 207 -1.70 3.16 -16.61
CA ALA A 207 -2.08 4.12 -17.63
C ALA A 207 -3.56 4.49 -17.50
N ASP A 208 -3.86 5.79 -17.49
CA ASP A 208 -5.20 6.37 -17.49
C ASP A 208 -5.36 7.25 -18.70
N TYR A 209 -6.49 7.14 -19.37
CA TYR A 209 -6.78 7.97 -20.53
C TYR A 209 -8.22 8.51 -20.51
N PRO A 210 -8.53 9.58 -19.75
CA PRO A 210 -9.85 10.20 -19.77
C PRO A 210 -10.20 10.75 -21.14
N LEU A 211 -11.34 10.31 -21.68
CA LEU A 211 -11.92 10.72 -22.95
C LEU A 211 -13.22 11.49 -22.71
N PRO A 212 -13.17 12.83 -22.62
CA PRO A 212 -14.39 13.61 -22.57
C PRO A 212 -15.16 13.52 -23.90
N VAL A 213 -16.45 13.23 -23.80
CA VAL A 213 -17.35 13.10 -24.92
C VAL A 213 -18.46 14.17 -24.81
N ARG A 214 -19.36 14.18 -25.73
CA ARG A 214 -20.51 15.09 -25.76
C ARG A 214 -21.34 14.99 -24.46
N ASN A 215 -21.90 16.14 -24.00
CA ASN A 215 -22.73 16.24 -22.78
C ASN A 215 -22.00 15.95 -21.45
N ASN A 216 -20.72 16.30 -21.37
CA ASN A 216 -19.87 16.10 -20.17
C ASN A 216 -19.74 14.63 -19.71
N ILE A 217 -20.04 13.67 -20.57
CA ILE A 217 -19.78 12.27 -20.32
C ILE A 217 -18.28 12.03 -20.52
N THR A 218 -17.65 11.34 -19.59
CA THR A 218 -16.23 10.98 -19.68
C THR A 218 -16.07 9.47 -19.61
N PHE A 219 -15.47 8.88 -20.65
CA PHE A 219 -15.02 7.50 -20.63
C PHE A 219 -13.56 7.47 -20.16
N ILE A 220 -13.24 6.50 -19.31
CA ILE A 220 -11.90 6.41 -18.74
C ILE A 220 -11.41 4.96 -18.86
N PRO A 221 -10.79 4.60 -20.00
CA PRO A 221 -10.03 3.35 -20.08
C PRO A 221 -8.79 3.45 -19.19
N ARG A 222 -8.50 2.36 -18.47
CA ARG A 222 -7.37 2.24 -17.57
C ARG A 222 -6.71 0.88 -17.74
N TRP A 223 -5.43 0.86 -17.53
CA TRP A 223 -4.64 -0.35 -17.45
C TRP A 223 -3.66 -0.27 -16.30
N LYS A 224 -3.45 -1.41 -15.61
CA LYS A 224 -2.45 -1.58 -14.58
C LYS A 224 -1.82 -2.95 -14.72
N GLY A 225 -0.50 -2.98 -14.79
CA GLY A 225 0.31 -4.19 -14.71
C GLY A 225 1.10 -4.19 -13.40
N ILE A 226 1.11 -5.32 -12.70
CA ILE A 226 1.89 -5.54 -11.48
C ILE A 226 2.69 -6.82 -11.70
N TRP A 227 3.96 -6.80 -11.33
CA TRP A 227 4.79 -7.98 -11.17
C TRP A 227 5.54 -7.89 -9.85
N ARG A 228 5.56 -9.00 -9.10
CA ARG A 228 6.22 -9.07 -7.80
C ARG A 228 6.98 -10.39 -7.68
N LYS A 229 8.15 -10.31 -7.06
CA LYS A 229 8.88 -11.49 -6.61
C LYS A 229 9.45 -11.22 -5.23
N ARG A 230 9.23 -12.16 -4.29
CA ARG A 230 9.75 -12.11 -2.93
C ARG A 230 10.36 -13.45 -2.56
N THR A 231 11.58 -13.42 -2.05
CA THR A 231 12.22 -14.56 -1.38
C THR A 231 12.07 -14.38 0.13
N GLN A 232 11.80 -15.46 0.83
CA GLN A 232 11.44 -15.44 2.24
C GLN A 232 12.63 -15.73 3.14
N PRO A 233 12.68 -15.13 4.34
CA PRO A 233 13.75 -15.38 5.31
C PRO A 233 13.64 -16.76 5.97
N ARG A 234 12.43 -17.34 6.04
CA ARG A 234 12.20 -18.68 6.61
C ARG A 234 11.89 -19.68 5.50
N PRO A 235 12.53 -20.86 5.48
CA PRO A 235 12.30 -21.86 4.43
C PRO A 235 10.86 -22.38 4.34
N ALA A 236 10.08 -22.26 5.42
CA ALA A 236 8.69 -22.74 5.44
C ALA A 236 7.68 -21.69 4.93
N GLN A 237 8.12 -20.45 4.72
CA GLN A 237 7.25 -19.41 4.17
C GLN A 237 7.14 -19.53 2.65
N LEU A 238 5.97 -19.22 2.12
CA LEU A 238 5.76 -19.21 0.68
C LEU A 238 6.57 -18.10 0.02
N GLU A 239 7.26 -18.42 -1.05
CA GLU A 239 7.79 -17.42 -1.96
C GLU A 239 6.64 -16.75 -2.74
N LEU A 240 6.85 -15.54 -3.16
CA LEU A 240 5.91 -14.80 -3.99
C LEU A 240 6.55 -14.59 -5.37
N ASN A 241 5.87 -15.00 -6.42
CA ASN A 241 6.27 -14.69 -7.79
C ASN A 241 5.01 -14.60 -8.65
N ASP A 242 4.44 -13.42 -8.69
CA ASP A 242 3.15 -13.21 -9.32
C ASP A 242 3.11 -12.06 -10.32
N MET A 243 2.12 -12.11 -11.18
CA MET A 243 1.82 -11.06 -12.13
C MET A 243 0.31 -10.82 -12.20
N SER A 244 -0.09 -9.56 -12.15
CA SER A 244 -1.47 -9.15 -12.37
C SER A 244 -1.57 -8.18 -13.53
N GLN A 245 -2.61 -8.35 -14.35
CA GLN A 245 -3.01 -7.40 -15.38
C GLN A 245 -4.45 -6.98 -15.11
N ILE A 246 -4.68 -5.70 -14.98
CA ILE A 246 -5.98 -5.12 -14.66
C ILE A 246 -6.36 -4.16 -15.79
N PHE A 247 -7.49 -4.42 -16.41
CA PHE A 247 -8.08 -3.58 -17.44
C PHE A 247 -9.41 -3.08 -16.94
N SER A 248 -9.61 -1.77 -16.90
CA SER A 248 -10.89 -1.21 -16.54
C SER A 248 -11.37 -0.13 -17.52
N LEU A 249 -12.67 -0.03 -17.64
CA LEU A 249 -13.34 1.02 -18.38
C LEU A 249 -14.47 1.57 -17.52
N SER A 250 -14.40 2.85 -17.18
CA SER A 250 -15.51 3.52 -16.52
C SER A 250 -16.09 4.63 -17.39
N ALA A 251 -17.37 4.89 -17.18
CA ALA A 251 -18.08 6.00 -17.78
C ALA A 251 -18.72 6.84 -16.67
N VAL A 252 -18.40 8.13 -16.66
CA VAL A 252 -18.88 9.09 -15.66
C VAL A 252 -19.91 10.01 -16.32
N PHE A 253 -21.11 10.04 -15.74
CA PHE A 253 -22.27 10.81 -16.23
C PHE A 253 -22.66 11.85 -15.17
N PRO A 254 -22.52 13.16 -15.44
CA PRO A 254 -23.14 14.18 -14.59
C PRO A 254 -24.66 14.13 -14.76
N VAL A 255 -25.40 13.94 -13.67
CA VAL A 255 -26.88 13.83 -13.70
C VAL A 255 -27.51 15.15 -13.28
N LEU A 256 -26.99 15.77 -12.24
CA LEU A 256 -27.41 17.05 -11.69
C LEU A 256 -26.17 17.90 -11.41
N THR A 257 -26.37 19.15 -11.04
CA THR A 257 -25.27 20.09 -10.80
C THR A 257 -24.22 19.60 -9.78
N ARG A 258 -24.63 18.73 -8.86
CA ARG A 258 -23.78 18.19 -7.78
C ARG A 258 -23.86 16.67 -7.65
N SER A 259 -24.34 16.01 -8.68
CA SER A 259 -24.52 14.56 -8.68
C SER A 259 -23.94 13.94 -9.93
N ARG A 260 -23.39 12.75 -9.78
CA ARG A 260 -22.85 11.96 -10.89
C ARG A 260 -23.22 10.49 -10.73
N VAL A 261 -23.35 9.81 -11.83
CA VAL A 261 -23.37 8.35 -11.92
C VAL A 261 -22.07 7.90 -12.56
N GLU A 262 -21.47 6.91 -11.99
CA GLU A 262 -20.32 6.23 -12.56
C GLU A 262 -20.67 4.75 -12.77
N ILE A 263 -20.38 4.24 -13.96
CA ILE A 263 -20.57 2.84 -14.34
C ILE A 263 -19.22 2.32 -14.80
N GLY A 264 -18.82 1.15 -14.34
CA GLY A 264 -17.52 0.57 -14.66
C GLY A 264 -17.53 -0.92 -14.81
N VAL A 265 -16.58 -1.38 -15.61
CA VAL A 265 -16.23 -2.78 -15.76
C VAL A 265 -14.74 -2.93 -15.57
N GLU A 266 -14.33 -3.99 -14.88
CA GLU A 266 -12.93 -4.32 -14.68
C GLU A 266 -12.71 -5.81 -14.95
N SER A 267 -11.59 -6.14 -15.56
CA SER A 267 -11.11 -7.51 -15.72
C SER A 267 -9.71 -7.62 -15.14
N ILE A 268 -9.52 -8.63 -14.30
CA ILE A 268 -8.27 -8.92 -13.63
C ILE A 268 -7.79 -10.27 -14.12
N ILE A 269 -6.55 -10.36 -14.54
CA ILE A 269 -5.87 -11.61 -14.86
C ILE A 269 -4.70 -11.72 -13.89
N TYR A 270 -4.79 -12.70 -13.00
CA TYR A 270 -3.74 -12.98 -12.02
C TYR A 270 -3.05 -14.30 -12.37
N ARG A 271 -1.73 -14.31 -12.28
CA ARG A 271 -0.89 -15.47 -12.50
C ARG A 271 0.11 -15.62 -11.37
N ASN A 272 0.15 -16.79 -10.78
CA ASN A 272 1.15 -17.21 -9.84
C ASN A 272 2.15 -18.12 -10.55
N ALA A 273 3.44 -17.79 -10.48
CA ALA A 273 4.49 -18.58 -11.12
C ALA A 273 5.05 -19.68 -10.18
N GLU A 274 4.60 -19.72 -8.93
CA GLU A 274 4.99 -20.75 -7.98
C GLU A 274 4.07 -21.98 -8.10
N ASP A 275 4.64 -23.16 -7.91
CA ASP A 275 3.89 -24.42 -7.92
C ASP A 275 2.89 -24.46 -6.75
N ILE A 276 1.78 -25.18 -6.95
CA ILE A 276 0.78 -25.36 -5.90
C ILE A 276 1.40 -26.19 -4.77
N PRO A 277 1.52 -25.66 -3.57
CA PRO A 277 2.13 -26.38 -2.46
C PRO A 277 1.19 -27.45 -1.90
N ASP A 278 1.78 -28.53 -1.36
CA ASP A 278 1.07 -29.58 -0.64
C ASP A 278 1.72 -29.79 0.75
N PRO A 279 1.03 -29.54 1.87
CA PRO A 279 -0.36 -29.09 1.95
C PRO A 279 -0.57 -27.63 1.50
N LEU A 280 -1.77 -27.32 1.02
CA LEU A 280 -2.14 -25.98 0.57
C LEU A 280 -2.26 -25.00 1.76
N PRO A 281 -1.38 -24.00 1.87
CA PRO A 281 -1.48 -23.02 2.95
C PRO A 281 -2.53 -21.95 2.60
N PRO A 282 -3.11 -21.32 3.61
CA PRO A 282 -4.19 -20.32 3.42
C PRO A 282 -3.75 -19.05 2.67
N GLU A 283 -2.45 -18.75 2.66
CA GLU A 283 -1.86 -17.58 2.00
C GLU A 283 -1.64 -17.80 0.50
N TYR A 284 -1.74 -19.03 0.02
CA TYR A 284 -1.56 -19.35 -1.40
C TYR A 284 -2.72 -18.83 -2.23
N VAL A 285 -2.41 -18.09 -3.27
CA VAL A 285 -3.39 -17.61 -4.25
C VAL A 285 -3.09 -18.27 -5.60
N ASP A 286 -4.06 -19.04 -6.10
CA ASP A 286 -3.99 -19.68 -7.41
C ASP A 286 -4.19 -18.67 -8.55
N ASP A 287 -3.86 -19.06 -9.76
CA ASP A 287 -4.22 -18.34 -10.98
C ASP A 287 -5.71 -18.05 -11.02
N PHE A 288 -6.09 -16.85 -11.36
CA PHE A 288 -7.51 -16.54 -11.51
C PHE A 288 -7.79 -15.47 -12.59
N VAL A 289 -9.02 -15.45 -13.02
CA VAL A 289 -9.60 -14.36 -13.81
C VAL A 289 -10.77 -13.78 -13.03
N GLY A 290 -10.64 -12.51 -12.66
CA GLY A 290 -11.71 -11.76 -12.02
C GLY A 290 -12.41 -10.84 -13.01
N LYS A 291 -13.72 -10.66 -12.81
CA LYS A 291 -14.56 -9.69 -13.53
C LYS A 291 -15.36 -8.91 -12.52
N VAL A 292 -15.36 -7.61 -12.66
CA VAL A 292 -16.10 -6.70 -11.79
C VAL A 292 -16.99 -5.82 -12.66
N PHE A 293 -18.25 -5.73 -12.28
CA PHE A 293 -19.18 -4.72 -12.79
C PHE A 293 -19.63 -3.87 -11.61
N THR A 294 -19.65 -2.56 -11.78
CA THR A 294 -20.05 -1.65 -10.72
C THR A 294 -20.78 -0.45 -11.25
N THR A 295 -21.70 0.06 -10.45
CA THR A 295 -22.37 1.33 -10.66
C THR A 295 -22.49 2.08 -9.34
N GLN A 296 -22.20 3.36 -9.38
CA GLN A 296 -22.27 4.24 -8.22
C GLN A 296 -22.93 5.56 -8.56
N TYR A 297 -23.86 5.98 -7.72
CA TYR A 297 -24.42 7.32 -7.71
C TYR A 297 -23.80 8.10 -6.56
N THR A 298 -23.17 9.23 -6.86
CA THR A 298 -22.64 10.16 -5.88
C THR A 298 -23.41 11.45 -5.93
N ASN A 299 -23.89 11.91 -4.78
CA ASN A 299 -24.52 13.23 -4.61
C ASN A 299 -23.80 14.01 -3.50
N ARG A 300 -23.52 15.29 -3.75
CA ARG A 300 -22.90 16.18 -2.79
C ARG A 300 -23.81 17.39 -2.53
N VAL A 301 -24.21 17.56 -1.28
CA VAL A 301 -25.05 18.66 -0.84
C VAL A 301 -24.31 19.49 0.22
N GLN A 302 -24.45 20.80 0.14
CA GLN A 302 -23.99 21.72 1.18
C GLN A 302 -25.18 22.21 1.97
N TYR A 303 -25.13 22.06 3.30
CA TYR A 303 -26.18 22.49 4.20
C TYR A 303 -25.57 23.11 5.46
N GLN A 304 -25.86 24.38 5.70
CA GLN A 304 -25.42 25.13 6.88
C GLN A 304 -23.92 25.00 7.22
N GLY A 305 -23.04 25.04 6.23
CA GLY A 305 -21.59 24.90 6.43
C GLY A 305 -21.09 23.45 6.52
N TYR A 306 -21.99 22.48 6.36
CA TYR A 306 -21.63 21.08 6.25
C TYR A 306 -21.66 20.63 4.79
N SER A 307 -20.68 19.84 4.40
CA SER A 307 -20.68 19.10 3.13
C SER A 307 -21.14 17.68 3.41
N ILE A 308 -22.25 17.28 2.80
CA ILE A 308 -22.79 15.92 2.91
C ILE A 308 -22.60 15.27 1.56
N THR A 309 -21.85 14.17 1.53
CA THR A 309 -21.67 13.32 0.35
C THR A 309 -22.39 12.01 0.58
N SER A 310 -23.27 11.65 -0.34
CA SER A 310 -23.99 10.37 -0.33
C SER A 310 -23.52 9.55 -1.52
N ASN A 311 -23.08 8.32 -1.28
CA ASN A 311 -22.75 7.33 -2.29
C ASN A 311 -23.74 6.18 -2.18
N ILE A 312 -24.33 5.78 -3.30
CA ILE A 312 -25.16 4.59 -3.40
C ILE A 312 -24.58 3.77 -4.53
N GLY A 313 -24.19 2.54 -4.25
CA GLY A 313 -23.51 1.72 -5.22
C GLY A 313 -23.96 0.27 -5.22
N PHE A 314 -23.60 -0.39 -6.30
CA PHE A 314 -23.85 -1.79 -6.54
C PHE A 314 -22.68 -2.37 -7.29
N GLN A 315 -22.18 -3.53 -6.85
CA GLN A 315 -21.04 -4.21 -7.42
C GLN A 315 -21.33 -5.70 -7.56
N ILE A 316 -20.93 -6.27 -8.68
CA ILE A 316 -20.90 -7.71 -8.91
C ILE A 316 -19.44 -8.08 -9.11
N ASN A 317 -18.94 -9.01 -8.33
CA ASN A 317 -17.62 -9.61 -8.47
C ASN A 317 -17.78 -11.07 -8.84
N ASP A 318 -17.01 -11.51 -9.85
CA ASP A 318 -16.95 -12.89 -10.30
C ASP A 318 -15.47 -13.28 -10.46
N ILE A 319 -14.99 -14.21 -9.64
CA ILE A 319 -13.61 -14.66 -9.61
C ILE A 319 -13.59 -16.15 -9.89
N ASN A 320 -12.91 -16.54 -10.97
CA ASN A 320 -12.79 -17.92 -11.42
C ASN A 320 -11.33 -18.35 -11.34
N PHE A 321 -11.05 -19.32 -10.48
CA PHE A 321 -9.71 -19.87 -10.28
C PHE A 321 -9.35 -20.88 -11.36
N GLY A 322 -8.05 -20.97 -11.68
CA GLY A 322 -7.55 -21.83 -12.74
C GLY A 322 -7.56 -23.30 -12.35
N ASN A 323 -6.92 -23.62 -11.24
CA ASN A 323 -6.74 -24.99 -10.75
C ASN A 323 -7.69 -25.32 -9.59
N LEU A 324 -7.91 -24.38 -8.67
CA LEU A 324 -8.69 -24.55 -7.45
C LEU A 324 -10.13 -24.05 -7.66
N LYS A 325 -10.88 -24.66 -8.56
CA LYS A 325 -12.24 -24.25 -8.93
C LYS A 325 -13.25 -24.26 -7.79
N ASP A 326 -12.99 -25.04 -6.75
CA ASP A 326 -13.83 -25.06 -5.55
C ASP A 326 -13.77 -23.74 -4.76
N LEU A 327 -12.79 -22.88 -5.09
CA LEU A 327 -12.65 -21.53 -4.54
C LEU A 327 -13.29 -20.44 -5.39
N ASP A 328 -13.96 -20.79 -6.50
CA ASP A 328 -14.65 -19.82 -7.34
C ASP A 328 -15.64 -19.00 -6.51
N VAL A 329 -15.60 -17.70 -6.67
CA VAL A 329 -16.43 -16.77 -5.88
C VAL A 329 -17.23 -15.90 -6.83
N SER A 330 -18.56 -15.85 -6.59
CA SER A 330 -19.41 -14.85 -7.20
C SER A 330 -20.20 -14.15 -6.10
N ASN A 331 -20.01 -12.85 -5.96
CA ASN A 331 -20.71 -12.08 -4.95
C ASN A 331 -21.31 -10.80 -5.55
N THR A 332 -22.32 -10.29 -4.84
CA THR A 332 -22.99 -9.04 -5.16
C THR A 332 -23.06 -8.20 -3.90
N ILE A 333 -22.57 -6.97 -3.99
CA ILE A 333 -22.54 -6.01 -2.91
C ILE A 333 -23.40 -4.82 -3.30
N ALA A 334 -24.28 -4.37 -2.40
CA ALA A 334 -24.95 -3.09 -2.49
C ALA A 334 -24.58 -2.27 -1.25
N PHE A 335 -24.21 -1.02 -1.44
CA PHE A 335 -23.78 -0.17 -0.36
C PHE A 335 -24.41 1.22 -0.42
N ILE A 336 -24.53 1.82 0.74
CA ILE A 336 -24.94 3.20 0.94
C ILE A 336 -23.98 3.80 1.95
N GLU A 337 -23.26 4.83 1.52
CA GLU A 337 -22.33 5.58 2.35
C GLU A 337 -22.82 7.01 2.51
N LEU A 338 -22.69 7.55 3.69
CA LEU A 338 -23.05 8.93 3.99
C LEU A 338 -21.92 9.59 4.77
N PHE A 339 -21.25 10.53 4.14
CA PHE A 339 -20.21 11.33 4.77
C PHE A 339 -20.74 12.73 5.09
N ALA A 340 -20.60 13.16 6.32
CA ALA A 340 -20.89 14.51 6.72
C ALA A 340 -19.65 15.14 7.36
N GLY A 341 -19.15 16.22 6.80
CA GLY A 341 -17.99 16.95 7.30
C GLY A 341 -18.24 18.45 7.30
N MET A 342 -17.62 19.18 8.22
CA MET A 342 -17.60 20.64 8.13
C MET A 342 -16.73 21.04 6.93
N GLU A 343 -17.28 21.90 6.08
CA GLU A 343 -16.47 22.55 5.06
C GLU A 343 -15.54 23.54 5.80
N GLN A 344 -14.29 23.14 6.00
CA GLN A 344 -13.28 24.13 6.35
C GLN A 344 -13.17 25.05 5.14
N ASP A 345 -13.70 26.26 5.26
CA ASP A 345 -13.39 27.35 4.34
C ASP A 345 -11.86 27.43 4.24
N ARG A 346 -11.32 26.88 3.19
CA ARG A 346 -9.92 27.08 2.83
C ARG A 346 -9.81 28.54 2.41
N LEU A 347 -9.67 29.42 3.39
CA LEU A 347 -9.23 30.78 3.15
C LEU A 347 -7.96 30.69 2.27
N GLY A 348 -8.17 30.86 0.95
CA GLY A 348 -7.16 31.26 0.00
C GLY A 348 -5.91 30.41 -0.18
N GLY A 349 -5.86 29.17 0.30
CA GLY A 349 -4.73 28.28 0.08
C GLY A 349 -5.02 27.30 -1.05
N ARG A 350 -4.23 27.31 -2.10
CA ARG A 350 -4.10 26.13 -2.99
C ARG A 350 -4.01 24.88 -2.10
N PRO A 351 -4.63 23.75 -2.46
CA PRO A 351 -4.38 22.52 -1.73
C PRO A 351 -2.86 22.45 -1.59
N ALA A 352 -2.38 22.42 -0.35
CA ALA A 352 -1.00 22.08 -0.13
C ALA A 352 -0.86 20.72 -0.82
N GLU A 353 -0.25 20.72 -2.01
CA GLU A 353 0.37 19.50 -2.49
C GLU A 353 1.11 19.02 -1.26
N ARG A 354 0.68 17.86 -0.73
CA ARG A 354 1.45 17.21 0.32
C ARG A 354 2.82 17.03 -0.30
N ARG A 355 3.72 17.97 0.00
CA ARG A 355 5.11 17.79 -0.31
C ARG A 355 5.45 16.51 0.42
N GLY A 356 5.71 15.46 -0.35
CA GLY A 356 6.20 14.21 0.15
C GLY A 356 7.35 14.52 1.12
N TRP A 357 7.52 13.68 2.13
CA TRP A 357 8.58 13.75 3.12
C TRP A 357 8.39 14.81 4.22
N GLY A 358 7.31 14.72 5.01
CA GLY A 358 7.31 15.25 6.37
C GLY A 358 8.12 14.31 7.26
N PHE A 359 9.25 14.78 7.76
CA PHE A 359 9.87 14.24 8.96
C PHE A 359 9.06 14.71 10.17
#